data_03e284b4fb6c0d55bed0a0ecb9be7af9
#
_entry.id   03e284b4fb6c0d55bed0a0ecb9be7af9
#
_cell.length_a   1.000
_cell.length_b   1.000
_cell.length_c   1.000
_cell.angle_alpha   90.00
_cell.angle_beta   90.00
_cell.angle_gamma   90.00
#
_symmetry.space_group_name_H-M   'P 1'
#
loop_
_entity.id
_entity.type
_entity.pdbx_description
1 polymer ?
#
loop_
_entity_poly.entity_id
_entity_poly.type
_entity_poly.pdbx_seq_one_letter_code
_entity_poly.pdbx_strand_id
1 'polypeptide(L)'
;MDTTDPEIVFDEKGVCNHCREYEERAKKELHYDEFGQQKLKYLVDLIRKEGKNKEYDCIIGLSGGVDSTMVAYTVKKLGLRPLAIHLDNGWDSELAINNIKNTVGKLGITLKMVTCNWEEFKDLQLSFLRASISNAEIPTDHAILSILYHTAADKGIGYIISGGNIVTEAIMPESWGYDPKDLKFIKGIYKKFGKIKLKTFPQLTLFDWVNYTFIKRIKFIPILNYISYVKENAKKLIEKELNWKDYGLKHYESIYTRFFQGYILPKKFNVDKRRAHLSTLICSGQMSREEALKEMERSPYPSEKMMEEDKEYVIKKLGLSREEFARIMSLPIKNFQDYPNNHSLFTKLNFFVKLAKKKATLN
;
A
#
# COMPACT_ATOMS: atom_id res chain seq x y z
N MET A 1 -5.27 18.81 -1.34
CA MET A 1 -3.91 18.97 -1.98
C MET A 1 -3.56 20.43 -2.06
N ASP A 2 -2.30 20.76 -2.12
CA ASP A 2 -1.77 22.11 -2.24
C ASP A 2 -0.46 22.13 -3.05
N THR A 3 0.19 23.29 -3.14
CA THR A 3 1.42 23.53 -3.92
C THR A 3 2.68 22.82 -3.39
N THR A 4 2.60 21.99 -2.35
CA THR A 4 3.69 21.07 -1.98
C THR A 4 3.83 19.91 -2.96
N ASP A 5 2.79 19.65 -3.77
CA ASP A 5 2.89 18.84 -4.98
C ASP A 5 3.31 19.76 -6.15
N PRO A 6 4.49 19.57 -6.73
CA PRO A 6 4.98 20.43 -7.82
C PRO A 6 4.17 20.26 -9.13
N GLU A 7 3.39 19.19 -9.25
CA GLU A 7 2.61 18.88 -10.45
C GLU A 7 1.13 19.28 -10.31
N ILE A 8 0.76 19.94 -9.20
CA ILE A 8 -0.62 20.37 -8.98
C ILE A 8 -0.99 21.50 -9.95
N VAL A 9 -2.14 21.35 -10.59
CA VAL A 9 -2.72 22.36 -11.49
C VAL A 9 -4.14 22.65 -11.01
N PHE A 10 -4.47 23.94 -10.92
CA PHE A 10 -5.81 24.41 -10.57
C PHE A 10 -6.50 24.99 -11.80
N ASP A 11 -7.80 24.71 -11.94
CA ASP A 11 -8.62 25.35 -12.95
C ASP A 11 -9.11 26.74 -12.51
N GLU A 12 -9.87 27.42 -13.39
CA GLU A 12 -10.45 28.74 -13.13
C GLU A 12 -11.39 28.80 -11.92
N LYS A 13 -11.92 27.64 -11.47
CA LYS A 13 -12.78 27.50 -10.27
C LYS A 13 -12.00 27.10 -9.02
N GLY A 14 -10.67 26.97 -9.11
CA GLY A 14 -9.81 26.54 -8.01
C GLY A 14 -9.89 25.03 -7.73
N VAL A 15 -10.42 24.23 -8.64
CA VAL A 15 -10.44 22.75 -8.51
C VAL A 15 -9.16 22.19 -9.08
N CYS A 16 -8.44 21.36 -8.31
CA CYS A 16 -7.18 20.81 -8.75
C CYS A 16 -7.35 19.55 -9.63
N ASN A 17 -6.31 19.23 -10.40
CA ASN A 17 -6.25 18.00 -11.23
C ASN A 17 -6.57 16.73 -10.42
N HIS A 18 -6.09 16.60 -9.18
CA HIS A 18 -6.37 15.42 -8.33
C HIS A 18 -7.85 15.25 -8.00
N CYS A 19 -8.59 16.36 -7.75
CA CYS A 19 -10.03 16.29 -7.52
C CYS A 19 -10.76 15.79 -8.78
N ARG A 20 -10.38 16.29 -9.95
CA ARG A 20 -10.98 15.85 -11.23
C ARG A 20 -10.67 14.39 -11.53
N GLU A 21 -9.44 13.99 -11.36
CA GLU A 21 -9.03 12.58 -11.53
C GLU A 21 -9.78 11.67 -10.57
N TYR A 22 -9.98 12.10 -9.31
CA TYR A 22 -10.78 11.37 -8.34
C TYR A 22 -12.20 11.16 -8.85
N GLU A 23 -12.88 12.22 -9.30
CA GLU A 23 -14.26 12.14 -9.81
C GLU A 23 -14.38 11.19 -11.01
N GLU A 24 -13.42 11.24 -11.93
CA GLU A 24 -13.41 10.34 -13.08
C GLU A 24 -13.16 8.87 -12.68
N ARG A 25 -12.25 8.65 -11.73
CA ARG A 25 -11.97 7.31 -11.23
C ARG A 25 -13.14 6.78 -10.42
N ALA A 26 -13.76 7.59 -9.57
CA ALA A 26 -14.90 7.19 -8.77
C ALA A 26 -16.07 6.70 -9.65
N LYS A 27 -16.39 7.42 -10.73
CA LYS A 27 -17.41 7.00 -11.71
C LYS A 27 -17.11 5.65 -12.37
N LYS A 28 -15.84 5.29 -12.55
CA LYS A 28 -15.41 4.06 -13.25
C LYS A 28 -15.17 2.89 -12.31
N GLU A 29 -14.70 3.16 -11.09
CA GLU A 29 -14.14 2.15 -10.19
C GLU A 29 -15.02 1.86 -8.97
N LEU A 30 -15.95 2.78 -8.60
CA LEU A 30 -16.91 2.52 -7.52
C LEU A 30 -18.16 1.81 -8.09
N HIS A 31 -18.57 0.76 -7.42
CA HIS A 31 -19.62 -0.14 -7.85
C HIS A 31 -20.61 -0.40 -6.70
N TYR A 32 -21.27 0.67 -6.21
CA TYR A 32 -22.19 0.62 -5.08
C TYR A 32 -23.65 0.43 -5.48
N ASP A 33 -23.95 0.64 -6.76
CA ASP A 33 -25.28 0.49 -7.35
C ASP A 33 -25.67 -0.99 -7.52
N GLU A 34 -26.89 -1.22 -7.96
CA GLU A 34 -27.43 -2.56 -8.17
C GLU A 34 -26.60 -3.36 -9.18
N PHE A 35 -26.16 -2.72 -10.26
CA PHE A 35 -25.30 -3.34 -11.27
C PHE A 35 -23.95 -3.76 -10.66
N GLY A 36 -23.37 -2.92 -9.81
CA GLY A 36 -22.14 -3.23 -9.07
C GLY A 36 -22.29 -4.41 -8.13
N GLN A 37 -23.44 -4.52 -7.45
CA GLN A 37 -23.73 -5.67 -6.58
C GLN A 37 -23.89 -6.97 -7.39
N GLN A 38 -24.52 -6.93 -8.54
CA GLN A 38 -24.59 -8.08 -9.45
C GLN A 38 -23.21 -8.49 -9.94
N LYS A 39 -22.36 -7.51 -10.28
CA LYS A 39 -20.97 -7.74 -10.68
C LYS A 39 -20.13 -8.34 -9.55
N LEU A 40 -20.31 -7.88 -8.31
CA LEU A 40 -19.65 -8.49 -7.14
C LEU A 40 -20.09 -9.94 -6.96
N LYS A 41 -21.38 -10.22 -7.02
CA LYS A 41 -21.92 -11.58 -6.93
C LYS A 41 -21.32 -12.49 -7.99
N TYR A 42 -21.35 -12.05 -9.26
CA TYR A 42 -20.74 -12.81 -10.36
C TYR A 42 -19.24 -13.07 -10.12
N LEU A 43 -18.49 -12.07 -9.67
CA LEU A 43 -17.07 -12.20 -9.36
C LEU A 43 -16.82 -13.21 -8.23
N VAL A 44 -17.61 -13.17 -7.17
CA VAL A 44 -17.51 -14.12 -6.04
C VAL A 44 -17.82 -15.54 -6.51
N ASP A 45 -18.87 -15.73 -7.32
CA ASP A 45 -19.23 -17.03 -7.85
C ASP A 45 -18.13 -17.60 -8.77
N LEU A 46 -17.51 -16.73 -9.59
CA LEU A 46 -16.38 -17.10 -10.44
C LEU A 46 -15.16 -17.53 -9.60
N ILE A 47 -14.78 -16.73 -8.58
CA ILE A 47 -13.68 -17.05 -7.66
C ILE A 47 -13.94 -18.40 -6.98
N ARG A 48 -15.15 -18.61 -6.48
CA ARG A 48 -15.55 -19.88 -5.82
C ARG A 48 -15.51 -21.05 -6.79
N LYS A 49 -15.99 -20.87 -8.03
CA LYS A 49 -15.95 -21.90 -9.08
C LYS A 49 -14.51 -22.31 -9.42
N GLU A 50 -13.61 -21.35 -9.62
CA GLU A 50 -12.20 -21.61 -9.94
C GLU A 50 -11.42 -22.18 -8.74
N GLY A 51 -11.87 -21.88 -7.51
CA GLY A 51 -11.30 -22.40 -6.26
C GLY A 51 -11.83 -23.76 -5.83
N LYS A 52 -12.87 -24.34 -6.49
CA LYS A 52 -13.61 -25.53 -6.01
C LYS A 52 -12.73 -26.71 -5.59
N ASN A 53 -11.66 -26.98 -6.34
CA ASN A 53 -10.73 -28.09 -6.09
C ASN A 53 -9.41 -27.64 -5.45
N LYS A 54 -9.38 -26.45 -4.85
CA LYS A 54 -8.20 -25.89 -4.19
C LYS A 54 -8.46 -25.70 -2.72
N GLU A 55 -7.40 -25.63 -1.95
CA GLU A 55 -7.47 -25.35 -0.51
C GLU A 55 -8.02 -23.95 -0.22
N TYR A 56 -7.66 -22.97 -1.07
CA TYR A 56 -8.06 -21.56 -0.97
C TYR A 56 -8.64 -21.07 -2.29
N ASP A 57 -9.61 -20.15 -2.19
CA ASP A 57 -10.24 -19.51 -3.35
C ASP A 57 -9.47 -18.26 -3.82
N CYS A 58 -8.86 -17.54 -2.86
CA CYS A 58 -8.15 -16.30 -3.12
C CYS A 58 -7.04 -16.06 -2.09
N ILE A 59 -6.19 -15.08 -2.40
CA ILE A 59 -5.16 -14.57 -1.49
C ILE A 59 -5.56 -13.18 -1.02
N ILE A 60 -5.26 -12.85 0.24
CA ILE A 60 -5.35 -11.50 0.80
C ILE A 60 -4.02 -11.11 1.46
N GLY A 61 -3.62 -9.84 1.34
CA GLY A 61 -2.57 -9.26 2.18
C GLY A 61 -3.18 -8.83 3.50
N LEU A 62 -2.52 -9.10 4.63
CA LEU A 62 -3.00 -8.74 5.96
C LEU A 62 -1.90 -8.03 6.75
N SER A 63 -2.00 -6.70 6.90
CA SER A 63 -1.05 -5.86 7.63
C SER A 63 -1.47 -5.54 9.08
N GLY A 64 -2.70 -5.92 9.47
CA GLY A 64 -3.32 -5.49 10.74
C GLY A 64 -3.94 -4.09 10.67
N GLY A 65 -3.81 -3.40 9.54
CA GLY A 65 -4.45 -2.13 9.26
C GLY A 65 -5.95 -2.27 8.96
N VAL A 66 -6.70 -1.17 9.06
CA VAL A 66 -8.17 -1.17 8.91
C VAL A 66 -8.62 -1.72 7.57
N ASP A 67 -7.99 -1.28 6.46
CA ASP A 67 -8.40 -1.69 5.11
C ASP A 67 -8.17 -3.19 4.88
N SER A 68 -6.98 -3.71 5.24
CA SER A 68 -6.65 -5.14 5.10
C SER A 68 -7.52 -6.03 6.00
N THR A 69 -7.83 -5.58 7.22
CA THR A 69 -8.72 -6.28 8.15
C THR A 69 -10.16 -6.31 7.63
N MET A 70 -10.62 -5.18 7.06
CA MET A 70 -11.95 -5.10 6.45
C MET A 70 -12.06 -5.99 5.21
N VAL A 71 -10.98 -6.13 4.40
CA VAL A 71 -10.93 -7.12 3.31
C VAL A 71 -11.10 -8.53 3.84
N ALA A 72 -10.35 -8.92 4.87
CA ALA A 72 -10.44 -10.25 5.47
C ALA A 72 -11.87 -10.54 5.96
N TYR A 73 -12.50 -9.58 6.65
CA TYR A 73 -13.87 -9.67 7.09
C TYR A 73 -14.85 -9.83 5.92
N THR A 74 -14.74 -8.96 4.92
CA THR A 74 -15.63 -8.95 3.75
C THR A 74 -15.52 -10.26 2.96
N VAL A 75 -14.32 -10.73 2.67
CA VAL A 75 -14.07 -11.96 1.93
C VAL A 75 -14.68 -13.19 2.63
N LYS A 76 -14.56 -13.25 3.97
CA LYS A 76 -15.20 -14.32 4.76
C LYS A 76 -16.72 -14.21 4.77
N LYS A 77 -17.28 -13.01 4.90
CA LYS A 77 -18.74 -12.80 4.81
C LYS A 77 -19.32 -13.15 3.45
N LEU A 78 -18.54 -13.00 2.38
CA LEU A 78 -18.90 -13.45 1.04
C LEU A 78 -18.74 -14.97 0.85
N GLY A 79 -18.35 -15.71 1.89
CA GLY A 79 -18.23 -17.17 1.89
C GLY A 79 -17.05 -17.72 1.10
N LEU A 80 -16.00 -16.91 0.88
CA LEU A 80 -14.74 -17.33 0.27
C LEU A 80 -13.77 -17.91 1.31
N ARG A 81 -12.81 -18.72 0.85
CA ARG A 81 -11.74 -19.32 1.63
C ARG A 81 -10.41 -18.64 1.33
N PRO A 82 -10.08 -17.51 1.98
CA PRO A 82 -8.83 -16.81 1.72
C PRO A 82 -7.64 -17.48 2.39
N LEU A 83 -6.46 -17.41 1.74
CA LEU A 83 -5.16 -17.52 2.39
C LEU A 83 -4.66 -16.09 2.69
N ALA A 84 -4.52 -15.76 3.96
CA ALA A 84 -3.92 -14.49 4.36
C ALA A 84 -2.40 -14.57 4.31
N ILE A 85 -1.78 -13.53 3.78
CA ILE A 85 -0.33 -13.38 3.71
C ILE A 85 0.08 -12.12 4.46
N HIS A 86 1.06 -12.29 5.35
CA HIS A 86 1.68 -11.19 6.07
C HIS A 86 3.19 -11.20 5.82
N LEU A 87 3.75 -10.02 5.50
CA LEU A 87 5.19 -9.81 5.42
C LEU A 87 5.67 -9.23 6.75
N ASP A 88 6.47 -10.00 7.48
CA ASP A 88 7.23 -9.50 8.61
C ASP A 88 8.60 -9.01 8.13
N ASN A 89 8.75 -7.71 8.05
CA ASN A 89 10.00 -7.03 7.71
C ASN A 89 10.73 -6.45 8.94
N GLY A 90 10.27 -6.83 10.13
CA GLY A 90 10.85 -6.42 11.40
C GLY A 90 10.37 -5.06 11.93
N TRP A 91 9.39 -4.41 11.31
CA TRP A 91 8.91 -3.09 11.71
C TRP A 91 7.49 -3.05 12.27
N ASP A 92 6.83 -4.20 12.36
CA ASP A 92 5.47 -4.28 12.88
C ASP A 92 5.39 -3.80 14.33
N SER A 93 4.37 -3.03 14.63
CA SER A 93 4.02 -2.71 16.01
C SER A 93 3.36 -3.93 16.69
N GLU A 94 3.52 -4.06 18.00
CA GLU A 94 2.84 -5.12 18.77
C GLU A 94 1.32 -5.10 18.56
N LEU A 95 0.76 -3.90 18.41
CA LEU A 95 -0.66 -3.71 18.18
C LEU A 95 -1.09 -4.26 16.81
N ALA A 96 -0.29 -4.04 15.75
CA ALA A 96 -0.56 -4.60 14.43
C ALA A 96 -0.52 -6.13 14.45
N ILE A 97 0.48 -6.72 15.11
CA ILE A 97 0.59 -8.18 15.28
C ILE A 97 -0.62 -8.75 16.03
N ASN A 98 -1.08 -8.06 17.08
CA ASN A 98 -2.27 -8.48 17.83
C ASN A 98 -3.55 -8.36 16.99
N ASN A 99 -3.67 -7.30 16.19
CA ASN A 99 -4.79 -7.14 15.26
C ASN A 99 -4.83 -8.25 14.20
N ILE A 100 -3.67 -8.65 13.65
CA ILE A 100 -3.56 -9.78 12.74
C ILE A 100 -4.03 -11.08 13.41
N LYS A 101 -3.48 -11.39 14.61
CA LYS A 101 -3.86 -12.59 15.38
C LYS A 101 -5.36 -12.64 15.67
N ASN A 102 -5.93 -11.54 16.12
CA ASN A 102 -7.36 -11.43 16.40
C ASN A 102 -8.19 -11.65 15.13
N THR A 103 -7.80 -11.03 14.01
CA THR A 103 -8.48 -11.15 12.73
C THR A 103 -8.51 -12.58 12.24
N VAL A 104 -7.35 -13.25 12.15
CA VAL A 104 -7.28 -14.62 11.63
C VAL A 104 -7.95 -15.62 12.57
N GLY A 105 -7.79 -15.45 13.89
CA GLY A 105 -8.42 -16.32 14.88
C GLY A 105 -9.95 -16.24 14.87
N LYS A 106 -10.51 -15.02 14.85
CA LYS A 106 -11.97 -14.80 14.82
C LYS A 106 -12.63 -15.24 13.52
N LEU A 107 -11.94 -15.07 12.39
CA LEU A 107 -12.47 -15.41 11.08
C LEU A 107 -12.14 -16.83 10.62
N GLY A 108 -11.31 -17.58 11.36
CA GLY A 108 -10.84 -18.90 10.94
C GLY A 108 -10.11 -18.85 9.60
N ILE A 109 -9.16 -17.91 9.45
CA ILE A 109 -8.36 -17.71 8.23
C ILE A 109 -6.97 -18.28 8.45
N THR A 110 -6.47 -19.06 7.49
CA THR A 110 -5.09 -19.53 7.49
C THR A 110 -4.15 -18.35 7.18
N LEU A 111 -3.15 -18.16 8.02
CA LEU A 111 -2.11 -17.13 7.84
C LEU A 111 -0.80 -17.77 7.41
N LYS A 112 -0.24 -17.28 6.30
CA LYS A 112 1.15 -17.53 5.90
C LYS A 112 1.96 -16.27 6.24
N MET A 113 2.86 -16.39 7.20
CA MET A 113 3.82 -15.34 7.53
C MET A 113 5.10 -15.55 6.73
N VAL A 114 5.62 -14.49 6.14
CA VAL A 114 6.89 -14.48 5.42
C VAL A 114 7.80 -13.46 6.10
N THR A 115 8.85 -13.94 6.75
CA THR A 115 9.81 -13.09 7.47
C THR A 115 11.00 -12.77 6.57
N CYS A 116 11.32 -11.50 6.42
CA CYS A 116 12.52 -11.04 5.73
C CYS A 116 13.78 -11.36 6.56
N ASN A 117 14.87 -11.71 5.90
CA ASN A 117 16.18 -11.69 6.54
C ASN A 117 16.50 -10.25 6.94
N TRP A 118 16.60 -10.01 8.25
CA TRP A 118 16.76 -8.64 8.78
C TRP A 118 18.02 -7.94 8.27
N GLU A 119 19.15 -8.63 8.17
CA GLU A 119 20.38 -8.00 7.72
C GLU A 119 20.31 -7.56 6.25
N GLU A 120 19.69 -8.39 5.38
CA GLU A 120 19.44 -8.02 3.99
C GLU A 120 18.45 -6.85 3.89
N PHE A 121 17.36 -6.91 4.64
CA PHE A 121 16.31 -5.90 4.58
C PHE A 121 16.80 -4.56 5.18
N LYS A 122 17.52 -4.59 6.30
CA LYS A 122 18.16 -3.42 6.91
C LYS A 122 19.09 -2.71 5.93
N ASP A 123 20.00 -3.45 5.29
CA ASP A 123 20.96 -2.86 4.35
C ASP A 123 20.25 -2.28 3.11
N LEU A 124 19.20 -2.95 2.63
CA LEU A 124 18.37 -2.44 1.54
C LEU A 124 17.64 -1.16 1.94
N GLN A 125 17.07 -1.11 3.13
CA GLN A 125 16.38 0.07 3.64
C GLN A 125 17.32 1.25 3.87
N LEU A 126 18.52 1.00 4.41
CA LEU A 126 19.57 1.99 4.51
C LEU A 126 20.02 2.51 3.14
N SER A 127 20.07 1.64 2.14
CA SER A 127 20.37 2.03 0.76
C SER A 127 19.35 3.02 0.21
N PHE A 128 18.06 2.80 0.50
CA PHE A 128 16.99 3.70 0.09
C PHE A 128 17.01 5.03 0.85
N LEU A 129 17.33 5.04 2.14
CA LEU A 129 17.52 6.28 2.90
C LEU A 129 18.70 7.11 2.35
N ARG A 130 19.82 6.44 1.98
CA ARG A 130 21.00 7.08 1.36
C ARG A 130 20.73 7.53 -0.08
N ALA A 131 19.80 6.90 -0.77
CA ALA A 131 19.35 7.33 -2.09
C ALA A 131 18.65 8.69 -2.04
N SER A 132 18.16 9.11 -0.89
CA SER A 132 17.58 10.44 -0.66
C SER A 132 16.41 10.77 -1.59
N ILE A 133 15.53 9.80 -1.81
CA ILE A 133 14.28 9.92 -2.59
C ILE A 133 13.06 9.96 -1.66
N SER A 134 11.95 10.51 -2.16
CA SER A 134 10.71 10.72 -1.39
C SER A 134 9.97 9.43 -1.02
N ASN A 135 10.35 8.28 -1.55
CA ASN A 135 9.72 6.99 -1.19
C ASN A 135 10.77 5.92 -0.84
N ALA A 136 11.19 5.86 0.43
CA ALA A 136 12.08 4.83 0.92
C ALA A 136 11.34 3.54 1.37
N GLU A 137 10.02 3.45 1.15
CA GLU A 137 9.20 2.28 1.49
C GLU A 137 9.05 1.30 0.30
N ILE A 138 9.52 1.66 -0.89
CA ILE A 138 9.49 0.82 -2.10
C ILE A 138 9.97 -0.62 -1.85
N PRO A 139 11.04 -0.90 -1.07
CA PRO A 139 11.45 -2.27 -0.78
C PRO A 139 10.38 -3.11 -0.07
N THR A 140 9.66 -2.52 0.87
CA THR A 140 8.55 -3.18 1.57
C THR A 140 7.41 -3.49 0.61
N ASP A 141 6.97 -2.50 -0.16
CA ASP A 141 5.87 -2.64 -1.10
C ASP A 141 6.21 -3.68 -2.20
N HIS A 142 7.45 -3.68 -2.69
CA HIS A 142 7.94 -4.68 -3.63
C HIS A 142 7.91 -6.09 -3.06
N ALA A 143 8.40 -6.27 -1.83
CA ALA A 143 8.40 -7.57 -1.17
C ALA A 143 6.98 -8.08 -0.96
N ILE A 144 6.04 -7.23 -0.53
CA ILE A 144 4.62 -7.58 -0.39
C ILE A 144 4.04 -8.05 -1.72
N LEU A 145 4.21 -7.28 -2.79
CA LEU A 145 3.73 -7.67 -4.13
C LEU A 145 4.36 -8.98 -4.59
N SER A 146 5.67 -9.13 -4.40
CA SER A 146 6.41 -10.34 -4.77
C SER A 146 5.84 -11.58 -4.10
N ILE A 147 5.67 -11.58 -2.78
CA ILE A 147 5.16 -12.75 -2.05
C ILE A 147 3.70 -13.06 -2.37
N LEU A 148 2.87 -12.03 -2.63
CA LEU A 148 1.48 -12.23 -3.04
C LEU A 148 1.41 -12.90 -4.41
N TYR A 149 2.13 -12.41 -5.41
CA TYR A 149 2.14 -12.99 -6.75
C TYR A 149 2.76 -14.38 -6.78
N HIS A 150 3.92 -14.59 -6.15
CA HIS A 150 4.55 -15.91 -6.10
C HIS A 150 3.67 -16.93 -5.40
N THR A 151 3.08 -16.57 -4.24
CA THR A 151 2.19 -17.51 -3.54
C THR A 151 0.93 -17.81 -4.37
N ALA A 152 0.36 -16.81 -5.06
CA ALA A 152 -0.77 -17.03 -5.96
C ALA A 152 -0.40 -18.00 -7.10
N ALA A 153 0.76 -17.78 -7.73
CA ALA A 153 1.26 -18.60 -8.81
C ALA A 153 1.56 -20.04 -8.38
N ASP A 154 2.18 -20.23 -7.21
CA ASP A 154 2.57 -21.54 -6.65
C ASP A 154 1.35 -22.37 -6.23
N LYS A 155 0.34 -21.71 -5.65
CA LYS A 155 -0.92 -22.35 -5.24
C LYS A 155 -1.94 -22.45 -6.38
N GLY A 156 -1.62 -21.94 -7.58
CA GLY A 156 -2.54 -21.91 -8.72
C GLY A 156 -3.79 -21.05 -8.48
N ILE A 157 -3.71 -20.02 -7.62
CA ILE A 157 -4.82 -19.14 -7.26
C ILE A 157 -4.83 -17.95 -8.23
N GLY A 158 -5.97 -17.69 -8.89
CA GLY A 158 -6.12 -16.63 -9.88
C GLY A 158 -6.47 -15.26 -9.31
N TYR A 159 -6.72 -15.14 -8.01
CA TYR A 159 -7.26 -13.90 -7.42
C TYR A 159 -6.51 -13.47 -6.16
N ILE A 160 -6.03 -12.23 -6.17
CA ILE A 160 -5.50 -11.52 -5.02
C ILE A 160 -6.49 -10.41 -4.69
N ILE A 161 -7.10 -10.47 -3.51
CA ILE A 161 -8.07 -9.47 -3.06
C ILE A 161 -7.32 -8.39 -2.29
N SER A 162 -7.45 -7.16 -2.75
CA SER A 162 -6.70 -6.00 -2.26
C SER A 162 -7.56 -5.09 -1.39
N GLY A 163 -6.93 -4.46 -0.39
CA GLY A 163 -7.52 -3.39 0.42
C GLY A 163 -7.43 -2.00 -0.22
N GLY A 164 -6.66 -1.86 -1.32
CA GLY A 164 -6.62 -0.59 -2.05
C GLY A 164 -8.01 -0.18 -2.52
N ASN A 165 -8.38 1.06 -2.29
CA ASN A 165 -9.72 1.55 -2.59
C ASN A 165 -9.71 3.03 -2.96
N ILE A 166 -10.71 3.43 -3.73
CA ILE A 166 -10.84 4.81 -4.23
C ILE A 166 -11.17 5.80 -3.11
N VAL A 167 -11.98 5.40 -2.15
CA VAL A 167 -12.55 6.35 -1.19
C VAL A 167 -11.60 6.79 -0.07
N THR A 168 -10.48 6.06 0.13
CA THR A 168 -9.45 6.43 1.12
C THR A 168 -8.05 6.57 0.58
N GLU A 169 -7.78 6.16 -0.69
CA GLU A 169 -6.42 6.03 -1.24
C GLU A 169 -6.25 6.52 -2.69
N ALA A 170 -7.26 7.19 -3.26
CA ALA A 170 -7.23 7.55 -4.68
C ALA A 170 -6.19 8.61 -5.03
N ILE A 171 -5.97 9.58 -4.15
CA ILE A 171 -5.08 10.71 -4.39
C ILE A 171 -3.70 10.39 -3.85
N MET A 172 -2.71 10.36 -4.74
CA MET A 172 -1.29 10.30 -4.40
C MET A 172 -0.49 10.92 -5.56
N PRO A 173 0.20 12.04 -5.34
CA PRO A 173 1.05 12.65 -6.37
C PRO A 173 2.12 11.68 -6.88
N GLU A 174 2.39 11.70 -8.18
CA GLU A 174 3.43 10.84 -8.77
C GLU A 174 4.82 11.20 -8.25
N SER A 175 5.07 12.48 -7.96
CA SER A 175 6.31 12.97 -7.36
C SER A 175 6.58 12.44 -5.94
N TRP A 176 5.55 11.94 -5.23
CA TRP A 176 5.67 11.41 -3.86
C TRP A 176 5.85 9.90 -3.80
N GLY A 177 5.68 9.20 -4.92
CA GLY A 177 5.76 7.76 -4.99
C GLY A 177 6.41 7.23 -6.26
N TYR A 178 6.75 5.96 -6.27
CA TYR A 178 7.28 5.26 -7.43
C TYR A 178 6.73 3.84 -7.49
N ASP A 179 6.61 3.27 -8.69
CA ASP A 179 6.04 1.93 -8.89
C ASP A 179 6.91 0.85 -8.23
N PRO A 180 6.42 0.18 -7.19
CA PRO A 180 7.18 -0.83 -6.46
C PRO A 180 7.48 -2.09 -7.28
N LYS A 181 6.85 -2.28 -8.45
CA LYS A 181 7.16 -3.40 -9.35
C LYS A 181 8.51 -3.25 -10.06
N ASP A 182 9.12 -2.08 -10.02
CA ASP A 182 10.37 -1.84 -10.72
C ASP A 182 11.60 -2.37 -9.97
N LEU A 183 11.87 -3.66 -10.13
CA LEU A 183 13.06 -4.31 -9.55
C LEU A 183 14.39 -3.72 -10.08
N LYS A 184 14.41 -3.16 -11.30
CA LYS A 184 15.61 -2.50 -11.83
C LYS A 184 15.95 -1.26 -11.03
N PHE A 185 14.95 -0.49 -10.63
CA PHE A 185 15.12 0.67 -9.77
C PHE A 185 15.69 0.27 -8.39
N ILE A 186 15.12 -0.76 -7.78
CA ILE A 186 15.59 -1.30 -6.48
C ILE A 186 17.04 -1.76 -6.60
N LYS A 187 17.36 -2.56 -7.61
CA LYS A 187 18.73 -3.05 -7.86
C LYS A 187 19.70 -1.91 -8.19
N GLY A 188 19.25 -0.88 -8.91
CA GLY A 188 20.05 0.30 -9.23
C GLY A 188 20.51 1.07 -7.99
N ILE A 189 19.57 1.33 -7.07
CA ILE A 189 19.87 1.94 -5.77
C ILE A 189 20.78 1.03 -4.94
N TYR A 190 20.42 -0.24 -4.83
CA TYR A 190 21.17 -1.19 -4.02
C TYR A 190 22.61 -1.39 -4.51
N LYS A 191 22.84 -1.43 -5.83
CA LYS A 191 24.19 -1.49 -6.41
C LYS A 191 25.07 -0.32 -5.98
N LYS A 192 24.48 0.86 -5.75
CA LYS A 192 25.21 2.07 -5.36
C LYS A 192 25.49 2.15 -3.86
N PHE A 193 24.58 1.68 -3.03
CA PHE A 193 24.62 1.92 -1.58
C PHE A 193 24.63 0.66 -0.72
N GLY A 194 24.26 -0.50 -1.28
CA GLY A 194 24.22 -1.77 -0.57
C GLY A 194 25.62 -2.32 -0.28
N LYS A 195 25.74 -3.01 0.86
CA LYS A 195 26.99 -3.54 1.36
C LYS A 195 27.07 -5.08 1.35
N ILE A 196 25.91 -5.75 1.38
CA ILE A 196 25.82 -7.20 1.42
C ILE A 196 25.10 -7.74 0.19
N LYS A 197 25.11 -9.05 -0.02
CA LYS A 197 24.40 -9.68 -1.15
C LYS A 197 22.98 -10.02 -0.74
N LEU A 198 21.97 -9.52 -1.48
CA LEU A 198 20.59 -9.96 -1.33
C LEU A 198 20.44 -11.39 -1.84
N LYS A 199 20.14 -12.34 -0.95
CA LYS A 199 19.97 -13.77 -1.28
C LYS A 199 18.53 -14.21 -1.12
N THR A 200 17.84 -13.68 -0.11
CA THR A 200 16.51 -14.12 0.30
C THR A 200 15.44 -13.05 0.16
N PHE A 201 15.82 -11.81 -0.13
CA PHE A 201 14.86 -10.72 -0.34
C PHE A 201 13.89 -11.09 -1.48
N PRO A 202 12.55 -11.05 -1.22
CA PRO A 202 11.55 -11.39 -2.23
C PRO A 202 11.65 -10.47 -3.45
N GLN A 203 11.78 -11.02 -4.63
CA GLN A 203 11.95 -10.27 -5.87
C GLN A 203 10.89 -10.68 -6.88
N LEU A 204 10.17 -9.71 -7.42
CA LEU A 204 9.26 -9.86 -8.56
C LEU A 204 9.94 -9.28 -9.79
N THR A 205 10.42 -10.14 -10.70
CA THR A 205 11.01 -9.67 -11.95
C THR A 205 9.93 -9.17 -12.91
N LEU A 206 10.32 -8.37 -13.90
CA LEU A 206 9.39 -7.96 -14.96
C LEU A 206 8.81 -9.18 -15.69
N PHE A 207 9.64 -10.23 -15.92
CA PHE A 207 9.19 -11.48 -16.54
C PHE A 207 8.15 -12.19 -15.65
N ASP A 208 8.38 -12.31 -14.35
CA ASP A 208 7.41 -12.89 -13.42
C ASP A 208 6.10 -12.12 -13.45
N TRP A 209 6.18 -10.78 -13.39
CA TRP A 209 4.97 -9.94 -13.41
C TRP A 209 4.18 -10.12 -14.71
N VAL A 210 4.84 -10.13 -15.87
CA VAL A 210 4.21 -10.38 -17.19
C VAL A 210 3.59 -11.79 -17.22
N ASN A 211 4.35 -12.81 -16.82
CA ASN A 211 3.87 -14.18 -16.77
C ASN A 211 2.64 -14.34 -15.88
N TYR A 212 2.70 -13.78 -14.66
CA TYR A 212 1.61 -13.91 -13.69
C TYR A 212 0.37 -13.13 -14.12
N THR A 213 0.55 -11.95 -14.71
CA THR A 213 -0.58 -11.09 -15.11
C THR A 213 -1.23 -11.58 -16.41
N PHE A 214 -0.45 -11.95 -17.42
CA PHE A 214 -0.98 -12.23 -18.77
C PHE A 214 -1.13 -13.71 -19.08
N ILE A 215 -0.22 -14.56 -18.61
CA ILE A 215 -0.26 -16.01 -18.88
C ILE A 215 -1.04 -16.72 -17.79
N LYS A 216 -0.67 -16.58 -16.51
CA LYS A 216 -1.41 -17.15 -15.38
C LYS A 216 -2.70 -16.40 -15.04
N ARG A 217 -2.89 -15.19 -15.60
CA ARG A 217 -4.09 -14.33 -15.43
C ARG A 217 -4.45 -14.05 -13.98
N ILE A 218 -3.44 -13.88 -13.12
CA ILE A 218 -3.65 -13.50 -11.73
C ILE A 218 -4.17 -12.05 -11.68
N LYS A 219 -5.32 -11.84 -11.02
CA LYS A 219 -6.03 -10.57 -10.96
C LYS A 219 -5.97 -9.99 -9.56
N PHE A 220 -5.67 -8.68 -9.46
CA PHE A 220 -5.88 -7.89 -8.24
C PHE A 220 -7.29 -7.31 -8.25
N ILE A 221 -8.05 -7.59 -7.19
CA ILE A 221 -9.45 -7.16 -7.05
C ILE A 221 -9.58 -6.21 -5.86
N PRO A 222 -9.85 -4.91 -6.08
CA PRO A 222 -10.09 -3.94 -5.02
C PRO A 222 -11.52 -4.11 -4.47
N ILE A 223 -11.72 -5.10 -3.60
CA ILE A 223 -13.05 -5.53 -3.15
C ILE A 223 -13.83 -4.41 -2.46
N LEU A 224 -13.14 -3.50 -1.78
CA LEU A 224 -13.77 -2.39 -1.06
C LEU A 224 -14.43 -1.38 -2.00
N ASN A 225 -14.10 -1.37 -3.29
CA ASN A 225 -14.79 -0.57 -4.30
C ASN A 225 -16.18 -1.10 -4.68
N TYR A 226 -16.53 -2.31 -4.24
CA TYR A 226 -17.83 -2.94 -4.51
C TYR A 226 -18.80 -2.87 -3.33
N ILE A 227 -18.36 -2.36 -2.19
CA ILE A 227 -19.16 -2.20 -0.99
C ILE A 227 -19.14 -0.75 -0.54
N SER A 228 -20.22 -0.29 0.11
CA SER A 228 -20.24 1.05 0.70
C SER A 228 -19.21 1.12 1.85
N TYR A 229 -18.01 1.61 1.54
CA TYR A 229 -16.89 1.64 2.45
C TYR A 229 -16.72 3.03 3.06
N VAL A 230 -17.10 3.16 4.34
CA VAL A 230 -16.86 4.34 5.19
C VAL A 230 -15.87 3.94 6.27
N LYS A 231 -14.70 4.57 6.30
CA LYS A 231 -13.57 4.17 7.15
C LYS A 231 -13.93 4.09 8.64
N GLU A 232 -14.62 5.07 9.16
CA GLU A 232 -15.02 5.11 10.57
C GLU A 232 -16.04 4.01 10.93
N ASN A 233 -16.95 3.68 10.01
CA ASN A 233 -17.88 2.58 10.21
C ASN A 233 -17.14 1.22 10.15
N ALA A 234 -16.17 1.10 9.26
CA ALA A 234 -15.34 -0.09 9.16
C ALA A 234 -14.54 -0.32 10.45
N LYS A 235 -13.93 0.73 11.05
CA LYS A 235 -13.25 0.64 12.34
C LYS A 235 -14.18 0.10 13.42
N LYS A 236 -15.34 0.73 13.62
CA LYS A 236 -16.34 0.30 14.61
C LYS A 236 -16.78 -1.16 14.42
N LEU A 237 -16.95 -1.58 13.16
CA LEU A 237 -17.35 -2.94 12.83
C LEU A 237 -16.27 -3.95 13.21
N ILE A 238 -15.02 -3.73 12.80
CA ILE A 238 -13.91 -4.67 13.06
C ILE A 238 -13.47 -4.65 14.53
N GLU A 239 -13.62 -3.54 15.23
CA GLU A 239 -13.46 -3.47 16.69
C GLU A 239 -14.45 -4.40 17.41
N LYS A 240 -15.73 -4.29 17.04
CA LYS A 240 -16.80 -5.10 17.63
C LYS A 240 -16.68 -6.59 17.29
N GLU A 241 -16.47 -6.91 16.01
CA GLU A 241 -16.55 -8.28 15.52
C GLU A 241 -15.23 -9.06 15.70
N LEU A 242 -14.09 -8.36 15.62
CA LEU A 242 -12.78 -8.99 15.55
C LEU A 242 -11.87 -8.66 16.76
N ASN A 243 -12.30 -7.85 17.72
CA ASN A 243 -11.45 -7.32 18.79
C ASN A 243 -10.22 -6.56 18.22
N TRP A 244 -10.37 -5.98 17.03
CA TRP A 244 -9.36 -5.12 16.44
C TRP A 244 -9.23 -3.84 17.28
N LYS A 245 -8.04 -3.28 17.39
CA LYS A 245 -7.81 -2.04 18.13
C LYS A 245 -7.26 -0.97 17.20
N ASP A 246 -7.81 0.24 17.30
CA ASP A 246 -7.31 1.39 16.54
C ASP A 246 -5.90 1.76 17.02
N TYR A 247 -5.00 1.97 16.06
CA TYR A 247 -3.62 2.41 16.29
C TYR A 247 -3.44 3.91 15.99
N GLY A 248 -4.53 4.65 15.73
CA GLY A 248 -4.55 6.09 15.51
C GLY A 248 -4.52 6.46 14.03
N LEU A 249 -3.43 7.06 13.55
CA LEU A 249 -3.32 7.56 12.18
C LEU A 249 -3.00 6.44 11.18
N LYS A 250 -3.18 6.75 9.90
CA LYS A 250 -2.92 5.79 8.82
C LYS A 250 -1.44 5.35 8.82
N HIS A 251 -1.22 4.05 8.58
CA HIS A 251 0.10 3.39 8.54
C HIS A 251 0.87 3.34 9.86
N TYR A 252 0.18 3.52 11.00
CA TYR A 252 0.79 3.37 12.34
C TYR A 252 0.97 1.90 12.76
N GLU A 253 0.55 0.96 11.92
CA GLU A 253 0.86 -0.47 12.07
C GLU A 253 2.36 -0.78 11.98
N SER A 254 3.14 0.03 11.25
CA SER A 254 4.59 -0.09 11.12
C SER A 254 5.31 1.08 11.78
N ILE A 255 6.24 0.79 12.72
CA ILE A 255 7.02 1.84 13.41
C ILE A 255 7.88 2.63 12.42
N TYR A 256 8.52 1.95 11.46
CA TYR A 256 9.30 2.63 10.44
C TYR A 256 8.45 3.51 9.53
N THR A 257 7.32 3.01 9.05
CA THR A 257 6.40 3.77 8.19
C THR A 257 5.87 5.01 8.91
N ARG A 258 5.48 4.87 10.19
CA ARG A 258 5.07 6.00 11.02
C ARG A 258 6.17 7.05 11.14
N PHE A 259 7.40 6.63 11.43
CA PHE A 259 8.54 7.53 11.53
C PHE A 259 8.91 8.16 10.19
N PHE A 260 8.93 7.38 9.12
CA PHE A 260 9.24 7.87 7.79
C PHE A 260 8.22 8.91 7.32
N GLN A 261 6.93 8.61 7.45
CA GLN A 261 5.86 9.50 6.97
C GLN A 261 5.60 10.67 7.92
N GLY A 262 5.77 10.50 9.22
CA GLY A 262 5.51 11.55 10.21
C GLY A 262 6.69 12.46 10.49
N TYR A 263 7.93 12.03 10.21
CA TYR A 263 9.14 12.80 10.49
C TYR A 263 10.02 13.03 9.25
N ILE A 264 10.47 11.94 8.59
CA ILE A 264 11.46 12.08 7.50
C ILE A 264 10.84 12.81 6.29
N LEU A 265 9.66 12.41 5.85
CA LEU A 265 8.99 13.03 4.71
C LEU A 265 8.71 14.53 4.92
N PRO A 266 8.10 14.97 6.04
CA PRO A 266 7.87 16.39 6.27
C PRO A 266 9.17 17.20 6.42
N LYS A 267 10.14 16.68 7.19
CA LYS A 267 11.36 17.43 7.53
C LYS A 267 12.35 17.53 6.37
N LYS A 268 12.48 16.46 5.57
CA LYS A 268 13.47 16.40 4.50
C LYS A 268 12.89 16.76 3.13
N PHE A 269 11.71 16.26 2.83
CA PHE A 269 11.13 16.35 1.48
C PHE A 269 9.99 17.37 1.37
N ASN A 270 9.59 18.01 2.48
CA ASN A 270 8.41 18.86 2.54
C ASN A 270 7.12 18.16 2.05
N VAL A 271 7.02 16.84 2.29
CA VAL A 271 5.89 16.01 1.91
C VAL A 271 5.14 15.56 3.15
N ASP A 272 3.88 15.95 3.27
CA ASP A 272 2.96 15.43 4.29
C ASP A 272 1.86 14.62 3.60
N LYS A 273 1.98 13.28 3.65
CA LYS A 273 1.03 12.36 3.01
C LYS A 273 -0.41 12.51 3.53
N ARG A 274 -0.62 13.13 4.72
CA ARG A 274 -1.97 13.44 5.20
C ARG A 274 -2.75 14.30 4.23
N ARG A 275 -2.08 15.23 3.51
CA ARG A 275 -2.73 16.06 2.47
C ARG A 275 -3.43 15.21 1.42
N ALA A 276 -2.77 14.18 0.92
CA ALA A 276 -3.33 13.29 -0.09
C ALA A 276 -4.49 12.45 0.48
N HIS A 277 -4.30 11.87 1.67
CA HIS A 277 -5.33 11.05 2.32
C HIS A 277 -6.58 11.86 2.70
N LEU A 278 -6.41 13.03 3.33
CA LEU A 278 -7.52 13.90 3.70
C LEU A 278 -8.24 14.45 2.45
N SER A 279 -7.49 14.80 1.40
CA SER A 279 -8.10 15.20 0.12
C SER A 279 -8.96 14.08 -0.48
N THR A 280 -8.53 12.82 -0.39
CA THR A 280 -9.34 11.67 -0.80
C THR A 280 -10.61 11.55 0.04
N LEU A 281 -10.52 11.71 1.37
CA LEU A 281 -11.69 11.67 2.25
C LEU A 281 -12.68 12.81 1.97
N ILE A 282 -12.19 14.01 1.64
CA ILE A 282 -13.04 15.14 1.22
C ILE A 282 -13.77 14.79 -0.09
N CYS A 283 -13.03 14.33 -1.10
CA CYS A 283 -13.61 13.96 -2.40
C CYS A 283 -14.62 12.81 -2.30
N SER A 284 -14.43 11.89 -1.35
CA SER A 284 -15.35 10.77 -1.11
C SER A 284 -16.53 11.12 -0.19
N GLY A 285 -16.61 12.36 0.29
CA GLY A 285 -17.68 12.82 1.20
C GLY A 285 -17.60 12.26 2.63
N GLN A 286 -16.44 11.70 3.03
CA GLN A 286 -16.25 11.12 4.36
C GLN A 286 -15.72 12.13 5.40
N MET A 287 -15.31 13.31 4.95
CA MET A 287 -14.78 14.38 5.79
C MET A 287 -15.05 15.74 5.14
N SER A 288 -15.36 16.76 5.93
CA SER A 288 -15.45 18.13 5.43
C SER A 288 -14.05 18.73 5.23
N ARG A 289 -13.98 19.78 4.39
CA ARG A 289 -12.71 20.50 4.18
C ARG A 289 -12.22 21.17 5.46
N GLU A 290 -13.12 21.69 6.27
CA GLU A 290 -12.85 22.34 7.56
C GLU A 290 -12.24 21.36 8.57
N GLU A 291 -12.79 20.15 8.67
CA GLU A 291 -12.24 19.08 9.50
C GLU A 291 -10.85 18.68 9.04
N ALA A 292 -10.64 18.53 7.73
CA ALA A 292 -9.34 18.20 7.17
C ALA A 292 -8.29 19.29 7.43
N LEU A 293 -8.65 20.57 7.35
CA LEU A 293 -7.75 21.67 7.66
C LEU A 293 -7.36 21.68 9.14
N LYS A 294 -8.31 21.47 10.05
CA LYS A 294 -8.03 21.34 11.50
C LYS A 294 -7.09 20.15 11.78
N GLU A 295 -7.24 19.04 11.06
CA GLU A 295 -6.34 17.90 11.20
C GLU A 295 -4.92 18.23 10.71
N MET A 296 -4.79 19.05 9.66
CA MET A 296 -3.49 19.49 9.16
C MET A 296 -2.76 20.46 10.10
N GLU A 297 -3.46 21.17 10.99
CA GLU A 297 -2.85 22.03 12.02
C GLU A 297 -2.14 21.21 13.11
N ARG A 298 -2.55 19.96 13.30
CA ARG A 298 -1.94 19.06 14.29
C ARG A 298 -0.60 18.53 13.79
N SER A 299 0.26 18.18 14.75
CA SER A 299 1.46 17.41 14.42
C SER A 299 1.09 16.09 13.74
N PRO A 300 1.88 15.60 12.75
CA PRO A 300 1.71 14.25 12.23
C PRO A 300 1.99 13.15 13.27
N TYR A 301 2.52 13.51 14.43
CA TYR A 301 2.68 12.63 15.59
C TYR A 301 1.73 12.99 16.72
N PRO A 302 1.18 12.00 17.45
CA PRO A 302 0.32 12.25 18.61
C PRO A 302 1.03 13.01 19.73
N SER A 303 2.34 12.84 19.87
CA SER A 303 3.18 13.55 20.83
C SER A 303 4.63 13.61 20.38
N GLU A 304 5.35 14.66 20.82
CA GLU A 304 6.78 14.81 20.59
C GLU A 304 7.58 13.66 21.24
N LYS A 305 7.14 13.21 22.41
CA LYS A 305 7.73 12.04 23.09
C LYS A 305 7.71 10.79 22.21
N MET A 306 6.57 10.45 21.62
CA MET A 306 6.44 9.29 20.74
C MET A 306 7.32 9.43 19.50
N MET A 307 7.42 10.63 18.95
CA MET A 307 8.26 10.90 17.80
C MET A 307 9.75 10.67 18.12
N GLU A 308 10.23 11.15 19.26
CA GLU A 308 11.62 10.93 19.67
C GLU A 308 11.89 9.46 20.03
N GLU A 309 10.94 8.76 20.67
CA GLU A 309 11.05 7.32 20.93
C GLU A 309 11.18 6.52 19.64
N ASP A 310 10.34 6.79 18.63
CA ASP A 310 10.40 6.14 17.32
C ASP A 310 11.73 6.45 16.60
N LYS A 311 12.18 7.70 16.64
CA LYS A 311 13.45 8.13 16.05
C LYS A 311 14.63 7.38 16.64
N GLU A 312 14.75 7.34 17.95
CA GLU A 312 15.83 6.60 18.63
C GLU A 312 15.74 5.10 18.34
N TYR A 313 14.53 4.53 18.35
CA TYR A 313 14.33 3.13 18.01
C TYR A 313 14.76 2.82 16.58
N VAL A 314 14.34 3.62 15.60
CA VAL A 314 14.69 3.41 14.18
C VAL A 314 16.18 3.59 13.94
N ILE A 315 16.80 4.64 14.48
CA ILE A 315 18.24 4.90 14.37
C ILE A 315 19.02 3.71 14.93
N LYS A 316 18.70 3.28 16.15
CA LYS A 316 19.35 2.14 16.80
C LYS A 316 19.16 0.84 16.02
N LYS A 317 17.95 0.55 15.58
CA LYS A 317 17.62 -0.69 14.87
C LYS A 317 18.27 -0.76 13.49
N LEU A 318 18.44 0.37 12.81
CA LEU A 318 19.20 0.46 11.58
C LEU A 318 20.72 0.43 11.80
N GLY A 319 21.19 0.52 13.04
CA GLY A 319 22.62 0.51 13.38
C GLY A 319 23.32 1.82 12.98
N LEU A 320 22.60 2.94 13.01
CA LEU A 320 23.14 4.27 12.73
C LEU A 320 23.54 5.00 14.02
N SER A 321 24.56 5.86 13.95
CA SER A 321 24.74 6.91 14.96
C SER A 321 23.79 8.09 14.68
N ARG A 322 23.60 8.97 15.67
CA ARG A 322 22.80 10.20 15.48
C ARG A 322 23.41 11.10 14.40
N GLU A 323 24.74 11.17 14.34
CA GLU A 323 25.49 11.96 13.33
C GLU A 323 25.33 11.36 11.93
N GLU A 324 25.34 10.03 11.81
CA GLU A 324 25.09 9.35 10.53
C GLU A 324 23.67 9.59 10.05
N PHE A 325 22.69 9.54 10.95
CA PHE A 325 21.30 9.85 10.61
C PHE A 325 21.16 11.32 10.20
N ALA A 326 21.77 12.26 10.92
CA ALA A 326 21.77 13.69 10.56
C ALA A 326 22.40 13.92 9.18
N ARG A 327 23.49 13.22 8.84
CA ARG A 327 24.09 13.27 7.50
C ARG A 327 23.10 12.75 6.43
N ILE A 328 22.39 11.66 6.68
CA ILE A 328 21.36 11.14 5.75
C ILE A 328 20.27 12.20 5.56
N MET A 329 19.82 12.85 6.63
CA MET A 329 18.81 13.90 6.55
C MET A 329 19.28 15.11 5.75
N SER A 330 20.57 15.45 5.77
CA SER A 330 21.14 16.60 5.04
C SER A 330 21.55 16.28 3.59
N LEU A 331 21.49 15.02 3.13
CA LEU A 331 21.80 14.67 1.74
C LEU A 331 20.90 15.45 0.76
N PRO A 332 21.43 15.90 -0.38
CA PRO A 332 20.62 16.50 -1.44
C PRO A 332 19.48 15.58 -1.87
N ILE A 333 18.29 16.14 -2.03
CA ILE A 333 17.12 15.41 -2.51
C ILE A 333 17.38 14.95 -3.95
N LYS A 334 17.01 13.72 -4.23
CA LYS A 334 17.11 13.06 -5.54
C LYS A 334 15.72 12.69 -6.05
N ASN A 335 15.60 12.69 -7.38
CA ASN A 335 14.42 12.21 -8.07
C ASN A 335 14.53 10.71 -8.41
N PHE A 336 13.42 10.07 -8.70
CA PHE A 336 13.42 8.66 -9.12
C PHE A 336 14.21 8.46 -10.43
N GLN A 337 14.21 9.47 -11.32
CA GLN A 337 14.92 9.45 -12.59
C GLN A 337 16.45 9.50 -12.44
N ASP A 338 16.98 9.91 -11.27
CA ASP A 338 18.42 9.90 -10.98
C ASP A 338 18.99 8.48 -10.82
N TYR A 339 18.12 7.47 -10.82
CA TYR A 339 18.50 6.07 -10.67
C TYR A 339 18.02 5.23 -11.86
N PRO A 340 18.74 4.13 -12.22
CA PRO A 340 18.31 3.22 -13.27
C PRO A 340 16.91 2.69 -13.01
N ASN A 341 16.00 2.80 -13.99
CA ASN A 341 14.61 2.40 -13.83
C ASN A 341 13.99 1.89 -15.12
N ASN A 342 12.78 1.37 -15.03
CA ASN A 342 11.94 0.92 -16.16
C ASN A 342 10.69 1.79 -16.34
N HIS A 343 10.65 3.01 -15.81
CA HIS A 343 9.45 3.84 -15.83
C HIS A 343 8.81 3.96 -17.23
N SER A 344 9.61 4.28 -18.24
CA SER A 344 9.12 4.40 -19.63
C SER A 344 8.54 3.09 -20.18
N LEU A 345 9.10 1.94 -19.78
CA LEU A 345 8.60 0.62 -20.18
C LEU A 345 7.27 0.30 -19.48
N PHE A 346 7.17 0.55 -18.17
CA PHE A 346 5.92 0.36 -17.44
C PHE A 346 4.81 1.27 -17.93
N THR A 347 5.09 2.52 -18.26
CA THR A 347 4.13 3.46 -18.85
C THR A 347 3.56 2.91 -20.16
N LYS A 348 4.42 2.40 -21.06
CA LYS A 348 4.01 1.77 -22.32
C LYS A 348 3.18 0.50 -22.06
N LEU A 349 3.63 -0.39 -21.19
CA LEU A 349 2.91 -1.63 -20.87
C LEU A 349 1.55 -1.35 -20.24
N ASN A 350 1.45 -0.39 -19.32
CA ASN A 350 0.17 0.02 -18.73
C ASN A 350 -0.80 0.58 -19.77
N PHE A 351 -0.30 1.31 -20.76
CA PHE A 351 -1.12 1.77 -21.89
C PHE A 351 -1.71 0.59 -22.69
N PHE A 352 -0.92 -0.42 -23.02
CA PHE A 352 -1.41 -1.63 -23.70
C PHE A 352 -2.40 -2.42 -22.85
N VAL A 353 -2.19 -2.51 -21.53
CA VAL A 353 -3.13 -3.15 -20.60
C VAL A 353 -4.47 -2.41 -20.57
N LYS A 354 -4.44 -1.07 -20.54
CA LYS A 354 -5.68 -0.25 -20.60
C LYS A 354 -6.41 -0.45 -21.92
N LEU A 355 -5.72 -0.51 -23.05
CA LEU A 355 -6.31 -0.78 -24.37
C LEU A 355 -6.94 -2.18 -24.44
N ALA A 356 -6.25 -3.21 -23.94
CA ALA A 356 -6.76 -4.58 -23.92
C ALA A 356 -8.02 -4.70 -23.03
N LYS A 357 -8.05 -4.03 -21.87
CA LYS A 357 -9.24 -3.98 -21.00
C LYS A 357 -10.40 -3.26 -21.66
N LYS A 358 -10.16 -2.16 -22.40
CA LYS A 358 -11.21 -1.43 -23.13
C LYS A 358 -11.84 -2.28 -24.26
N LYS A 359 -11.04 -3.11 -24.94
CA LYS A 359 -11.56 -4.06 -25.94
C LYS A 359 -12.38 -5.19 -25.33
N ALA A 360 -12.00 -5.67 -24.13
CA ALA A 360 -12.73 -6.74 -23.44
C ALA A 360 -14.06 -6.28 -22.80
N THR A 361 -14.28 -4.97 -22.65
CA THR A 361 -15.54 -4.38 -22.16
C THR A 361 -16.48 -4.00 -23.30
N LEU A 362 -16.02 -4.07 -24.56
CA LEU A 362 -16.84 -3.80 -25.76
C LEU A 362 -17.35 -5.09 -26.44
N ASN A 363 -16.95 -6.25 -25.95
CA ASN A 363 -17.45 -7.59 -26.29
C ASN A 363 -18.11 -8.22 -25.04
#